data_d8de77ee3fbe3afb8a81fc1bbab47958
#
_entry.id   d8de77ee3fbe3afb8a81fc1bbab47958
#
_cell.length_a   1.000
_cell.length_b   1.000
_cell.length_c   1.000
_cell.angle_alpha   90.00
_cell.angle_beta   90.00
_cell.angle_gamma   90.00
#
_symmetry.space_group_name_H-M   'P 1'
#
loop_
_entity.id
_entity.type
_entity.pdbx_description
1 polymer ?
#
loop_
_entity_poly.entity_id
_entity_poly.type
_entity_poly.pdbx_seq_one_letter_code
_entity_poly.pdbx_strand_id
1 'polypeptide(L)'
;MSYEKYQNALSAGRREYRACLLKGGYPYLPALDETLSFAQVEYEVNLGVCEVPMELIVGTKTKGRTNSFAANYMPLLDASSEFATKWIRLYTMLEEEGLRDPVKVYEFMNRFYVQEGNKRVSILKFLNAYSIPCSVIRIVPKRTDARENEIYYEFLDFYDITGLNNVNFSEKGRFAKLLAQVGTPKGEKWSYDDRIEFDSVFFHFRNAFEAKGGSKLPITVGDAFLAFITVFGYQETRQKTEQEIKKDLSKIWDEFLVLTDEQSIELLMDPPKEEVSHNLYRNLLNLVLPDNASRVKIAFLYEKDHRSSSWTYSHELGRLYLENVFPGQVETKAFENIVAGENDLEKMEQVIKDGYNVLFPMG
;
A
#
# COMPACT_ATOMS: atom_id res chain seq x y z
N MET A 1 -11.90 24.77 27.97
CA MET A 1 -12.08 24.19 26.63
C MET A 1 -10.75 23.92 25.92
N SER A 2 -9.94 24.89 25.53
CA SER A 2 -8.70 24.64 24.77
C SER A 2 -7.59 23.94 25.58
N TYR A 3 -7.50 24.15 26.91
CA TYR A 3 -6.60 23.43 27.79
C TYR A 3 -6.89 21.93 27.86
N GLU A 4 -8.16 21.56 27.93
CA GLU A 4 -8.62 20.17 27.90
C GLU A 4 -8.26 19.48 26.58
N LYS A 5 -8.36 20.19 25.45
CA LYS A 5 -7.93 19.70 24.13
C LYS A 5 -6.44 19.38 24.11
N TYR A 6 -5.60 20.23 24.72
CA TYR A 6 -4.19 19.93 24.87
C TYR A 6 -3.93 18.69 25.72
N GLN A 7 -4.64 18.50 26.83
CA GLN A 7 -4.51 17.31 27.67
C GLN A 7 -4.90 16.03 26.94
N ASN A 8 -5.95 16.08 26.12
CA ASN A 8 -6.36 14.97 25.27
C ASN A 8 -5.28 14.64 24.21
N ALA A 9 -4.72 15.65 23.55
CA ALA A 9 -3.63 15.50 22.62
C ALA A 9 -2.38 14.92 23.30
N LEU A 10 -2.00 15.43 24.48
CA LEU A 10 -0.89 14.93 25.29
C LEU A 10 -1.08 13.45 25.69
N SER A 11 -2.30 13.09 26.09
CA SER A 11 -2.65 11.71 26.44
C SER A 11 -2.53 10.79 25.23
N ALA A 12 -2.97 11.24 24.04
CA ALA A 12 -2.80 10.51 22.78
C ALA A 12 -1.32 10.36 22.40
N GLY A 13 -0.51 11.41 22.57
CA GLY A 13 0.93 11.37 22.34
C GLY A 13 1.65 10.37 23.27
N ARG A 14 1.33 10.41 24.57
CA ARG A 14 1.90 9.47 25.55
C ARG A 14 1.52 8.02 25.29
N ARG A 15 0.29 7.78 24.81
CA ARG A 15 -0.17 6.44 24.42
C ARG A 15 0.62 5.93 23.22
N GLU A 16 0.74 6.74 22.18
CA GLU A 16 1.51 6.41 20.97
C GLU A 16 2.98 6.15 21.31
N TYR A 17 3.58 7.02 22.10
CA TYR A 17 4.96 6.86 22.55
C TYR A 17 5.21 5.48 23.23
N ARG A 18 4.33 5.09 24.14
CA ARG A 18 4.41 3.79 24.81
C ARG A 18 4.18 2.62 23.87
N ALA A 19 3.17 2.74 23.00
CA ALA A 19 2.86 1.70 22.01
C ALA A 19 4.04 1.46 21.05
N CYS A 20 4.69 2.54 20.62
CA CYS A 20 5.85 2.47 19.74
C CYS A 20 7.04 1.79 20.44
N LEU A 21 7.34 2.15 21.69
CA LEU A 21 8.41 1.51 22.49
C LEU A 21 8.15 0.01 22.71
N LEU A 22 6.92 -0.39 22.99
CA LEU A 22 6.56 -1.79 23.17
C LEU A 22 6.78 -2.64 21.90
N LYS A 23 6.69 -2.01 20.73
CA LYS A 23 6.97 -2.64 19.42
C LYS A 23 8.45 -2.55 19.02
N GLY A 24 9.32 -1.98 19.86
CA GLY A 24 10.74 -1.75 19.54
C GLY A 24 10.99 -0.65 18.50
N GLY A 25 9.98 0.21 18.24
CA GLY A 25 10.05 1.29 17.25
C GLY A 25 10.64 2.59 17.83
N TYR A 26 10.92 3.54 16.94
CA TYR A 26 11.35 4.89 17.30
C TYR A 26 10.13 5.76 17.68
N PRO A 27 10.00 6.25 18.93
CA PRO A 27 8.75 6.81 19.44
C PRO A 27 8.53 8.29 19.10
N TYR A 28 9.52 8.96 18.51
CA TYR A 28 9.49 10.38 18.16
C TYR A 28 9.30 10.60 16.67
N LEU A 29 9.15 11.86 16.26
CA LEU A 29 9.14 12.21 14.84
C LEU A 29 10.49 11.88 14.20
N PRO A 30 10.51 11.22 13.02
CA PRO A 30 11.72 11.07 12.23
C PRO A 30 12.22 12.43 11.73
N ALA A 31 13.54 12.59 11.63
CA ALA A 31 14.17 13.77 11.07
C ALA A 31 14.70 13.47 9.66
N LEU A 32 14.33 14.32 8.69
CA LEU A 32 14.77 14.15 7.31
C LEU A 32 16.29 14.22 7.17
N ASP A 33 16.96 15.10 7.94
CA ASP A 33 18.42 15.26 7.89
C ASP A 33 19.16 13.97 8.25
N GLU A 34 18.57 13.12 9.12
CA GLU A 34 19.13 11.79 9.42
C GLU A 34 19.01 10.86 8.22
N THR A 35 17.87 10.86 7.53
CA THR A 35 17.66 10.07 6.32
C THR A 35 18.57 10.53 5.18
N LEU A 36 18.68 11.84 4.97
CA LEU A 36 19.50 12.41 3.90
C LEU A 36 21.00 12.19 4.12
N SER A 37 21.45 11.95 5.36
CA SER A 37 22.86 11.66 5.62
C SER A 37 23.36 10.39 4.91
N PHE A 38 22.45 9.50 4.54
CA PHE A 38 22.73 8.24 3.83
C PHE A 38 22.25 8.24 2.37
N ALA A 39 21.50 9.28 1.95
CA ALA A 39 20.95 9.38 0.61
C ALA A 39 21.80 10.29 -0.29
N GLN A 40 21.99 9.90 -1.55
CA GLN A 40 22.55 10.78 -2.56
C GLN A 40 21.41 11.59 -3.19
N VAL A 41 21.48 12.92 -3.06
CA VAL A 41 20.52 13.84 -3.66
C VAL A 41 20.97 14.19 -5.08
N GLU A 42 20.02 14.14 -6.03
CA GLU A 42 20.26 14.54 -7.42
C GLU A 42 20.01 16.05 -7.58
N TYR A 43 18.83 16.52 -7.16
CA TYR A 43 18.43 17.92 -7.20
C TYR A 43 17.26 18.22 -6.27
N GLU A 44 17.00 19.51 -6.06
CA GLU A 44 15.80 20.00 -5.38
C GLU A 44 14.94 20.80 -6.35
N VAL A 45 13.62 20.70 -6.20
CA VAL A 45 12.66 21.47 -6.99
C VAL A 45 11.57 22.07 -6.11
N ASN A 46 11.28 23.35 -6.33
CA ASN A 46 10.19 24.03 -5.64
C ASN A 46 8.88 23.76 -6.36
N LEU A 47 7.95 23.07 -5.70
CA LEU A 47 6.61 22.76 -6.24
C LEU A 47 5.58 23.88 -5.99
N GLY A 48 5.97 24.95 -5.24
CA GLY A 48 5.03 25.96 -4.81
C GLY A 48 4.12 25.51 -3.68
N VAL A 49 2.88 26.02 -3.69
CA VAL A 49 1.86 25.62 -2.70
C VAL A 49 1.03 24.49 -3.26
N CYS A 50 1.02 23.37 -2.55
CA CYS A 50 0.27 22.16 -2.89
C CYS A 50 -0.56 21.70 -1.70
N GLU A 51 -1.71 21.08 -1.95
CA GLU A 51 -2.44 20.33 -0.93
C GLU A 51 -1.68 19.03 -0.63
N VAL A 52 -1.37 18.82 0.65
CA VAL A 52 -0.65 17.63 1.12
C VAL A 52 -1.52 16.84 2.09
N PRO A 53 -1.80 15.57 1.81
CA PRO A 53 -2.50 14.69 2.74
C PRO A 53 -1.76 14.58 4.08
N MET A 54 -2.52 14.70 5.18
CA MET A 54 -1.93 14.69 6.53
C MET A 54 -1.21 13.38 6.86
N GLU A 55 -1.61 12.29 6.27
CA GLU A 55 -0.95 10.97 6.44
C GLU A 55 0.46 10.93 5.88
N LEU A 56 0.72 11.66 4.79
CA LEU A 56 2.03 11.74 4.15
C LEU A 56 3.01 12.65 4.91
N ILE A 57 2.53 13.47 5.85
CA ILE A 57 3.37 14.29 6.71
C ILE A 57 3.84 13.43 7.89
N VAL A 58 5.07 12.93 7.79
CA VAL A 58 5.58 11.88 8.69
C VAL A 58 6.60 12.38 9.70
N GLY A 59 7.28 13.51 9.44
CA GLY A 59 8.40 13.93 10.26
C GLY A 59 8.75 15.40 10.15
N THR A 60 9.85 15.77 10.76
CA THR A 60 10.41 17.13 10.75
C THR A 60 11.72 17.19 9.97
N LYS A 61 12.07 18.36 9.43
CA LYS A 61 13.33 18.56 8.68
C LYS A 61 14.56 18.29 9.56
N THR A 62 14.57 18.83 10.78
CA THR A 62 15.73 18.79 11.67
C THR A 62 15.43 18.06 12.97
N LYS A 63 16.47 17.46 13.59
CA LYS A 63 16.38 16.71 14.84
C LYS A 63 15.99 17.57 16.06
N GLY A 64 16.24 18.86 16.05
CA GLY A 64 16.17 19.72 17.24
C GLY A 64 14.79 19.86 17.91
N ARG A 65 13.72 19.32 17.31
CA ARG A 65 12.34 19.38 17.84
C ARG A 65 11.60 18.04 17.85
N THR A 66 12.27 16.97 17.50
CA THR A 66 11.67 15.62 17.44
C THR A 66 11.06 15.21 18.77
N ASN A 67 11.76 15.44 19.88
CA ASN A 67 11.35 14.99 21.22
C ASN A 67 10.14 15.74 21.82
N SER A 68 9.66 16.78 21.16
CA SER A 68 8.44 17.50 21.59
C SER A 68 7.16 16.79 21.17
N PHE A 69 7.26 15.82 20.25
CA PHE A 69 6.13 15.10 19.66
C PHE A 69 6.38 13.58 19.64
N ALA A 70 5.30 12.83 19.79
CA ALA A 70 5.31 11.40 19.45
C ALA A 70 5.29 11.20 17.93
N ALA A 71 5.49 9.97 17.47
CA ALA A 71 5.52 9.63 16.04
C ALA A 71 4.24 10.03 15.27
N ASN A 72 3.09 10.11 15.96
CA ASN A 72 1.82 10.60 15.42
C ASN A 72 1.65 12.14 15.46
N TYR A 73 2.70 12.90 15.72
CA TYR A 73 2.67 14.37 15.91
C TYR A 73 1.95 14.87 17.16
N MET A 74 1.43 14.00 18.03
CA MET A 74 0.83 14.46 19.27
C MET A 74 1.90 14.92 20.28
N PRO A 75 1.60 15.96 21.09
CA PRO A 75 2.57 16.54 22.02
C PRO A 75 2.98 15.56 23.11
N LEU A 76 4.22 15.69 23.61
CA LEU A 76 4.77 14.93 24.74
C LEU A 76 5.13 15.80 25.95
N LEU A 77 5.19 17.11 25.79
CA LEU A 77 5.58 18.04 26.84
C LEU A 77 4.41 18.36 27.77
N ASP A 78 4.72 18.59 29.05
CA ASP A 78 3.71 18.84 30.07
C ASP A 78 2.87 20.10 29.80
N ALA A 79 1.63 20.07 30.30
CA ALA A 79 0.65 21.14 30.12
C ALA A 79 1.06 22.48 30.76
N SER A 80 2.02 22.49 31.67
CA SER A 80 2.63 23.69 32.25
C SER A 80 3.75 24.30 31.41
N SER A 81 4.17 23.65 30.32
CA SER A 81 5.28 24.09 29.48
C SER A 81 4.91 25.29 28.59
N GLU A 82 5.92 26.10 28.23
CA GLU A 82 5.78 27.14 27.21
C GLU A 82 5.28 26.59 25.87
N PHE A 83 5.66 25.35 25.57
CA PHE A 83 5.19 24.65 24.39
C PHE A 83 3.67 24.46 24.41
N ALA A 84 3.10 24.02 25.55
CA ALA A 84 1.67 23.84 25.73
C ALA A 84 0.91 25.17 25.59
N THR A 85 1.42 26.23 26.20
CA THR A 85 0.84 27.58 26.08
C THR A 85 0.75 28.03 24.62
N LYS A 86 1.85 27.84 23.86
CA LYS A 86 1.89 28.19 22.43
C LYS A 86 0.98 27.29 21.58
N TRP A 87 0.88 25.99 21.91
CA TRP A 87 0.02 25.05 21.23
C TRP A 87 -1.47 25.42 21.45
N ILE A 88 -1.85 25.68 22.70
CA ILE A 88 -3.24 26.06 23.07
C ILE A 88 -3.65 27.36 22.36
N ARG A 89 -2.80 28.38 22.39
CA ARG A 89 -3.07 29.65 21.69
C ARG A 89 -3.26 29.44 20.19
N LEU A 90 -2.38 28.64 19.59
CA LEU A 90 -2.45 28.34 18.17
C LEU A 90 -3.68 27.50 17.82
N TYR A 91 -4.09 26.57 18.71
CA TYR A 91 -5.32 25.78 18.57
C TYR A 91 -6.54 26.70 18.48
N THR A 92 -6.69 27.63 19.42
CA THR A 92 -7.82 28.60 19.42
C THR A 92 -7.82 29.42 18.13
N MET A 93 -6.66 29.91 17.70
CA MET A 93 -6.54 30.71 16.48
C MET A 93 -6.92 29.90 15.22
N LEU A 94 -6.47 28.63 15.13
CA LEU A 94 -6.83 27.76 14.00
C LEU A 94 -8.32 27.36 14.00
N GLU A 95 -8.95 27.23 15.17
CA GLU A 95 -10.38 26.94 15.30
C GLU A 95 -11.24 28.14 14.88
N GLU A 96 -10.81 29.36 15.19
CA GLU A 96 -11.55 30.60 14.89
C GLU A 96 -11.31 31.11 13.46
N GLU A 97 -10.10 31.03 12.96
CA GLU A 97 -9.66 31.72 11.73
C GLU A 97 -9.21 30.78 10.62
N GLY A 98 -9.04 29.48 10.94
CA GLY A 98 -8.47 28.51 10.02
C GLY A 98 -6.96 28.67 9.80
N LEU A 99 -6.41 27.95 8.84
CA LEU A 99 -5.01 28.01 8.47
C LEU A 99 -4.79 29.18 7.48
N ARG A 100 -4.07 30.23 7.94
CA ARG A 100 -3.79 31.40 7.10
C ARG A 100 -2.60 31.20 6.16
N ASP A 101 -1.50 30.65 6.70
CA ASP A 101 -0.25 30.50 5.96
C ASP A 101 0.07 29.03 5.70
N PRO A 102 0.51 28.67 4.48
CA PRO A 102 0.96 27.30 4.17
C PRO A 102 2.07 26.83 5.12
N VAL A 103 2.08 25.56 5.45
CA VAL A 103 3.16 24.92 6.20
C VAL A 103 4.34 24.69 5.27
N LYS A 104 5.57 25.00 5.71
CA LYS A 104 6.76 24.75 4.89
C LYS A 104 7.25 23.32 5.11
N VAL A 105 7.35 22.57 4.03
CA VAL A 105 7.73 21.15 4.07
C VAL A 105 8.76 20.81 2.99
N TYR A 106 9.57 19.79 3.30
CA TYR A 106 10.35 19.07 2.30
C TYR A 106 9.66 17.76 1.95
N GLU A 107 9.60 17.43 0.68
CA GLU A 107 9.19 16.11 0.21
C GLU A 107 10.42 15.29 -0.17
N PHE A 108 10.47 14.03 0.32
CA PHE A 108 11.47 13.05 -0.03
C PHE A 108 10.82 11.66 -0.08
N MET A 109 10.93 10.95 -1.20
CA MET A 109 10.35 9.62 -1.41
C MET A 109 8.84 9.56 -1.11
N ASN A 110 8.10 10.57 -1.58
CA ASN A 110 6.67 10.78 -1.34
C ASN A 110 6.27 10.82 0.16
N ARG A 111 7.18 11.30 1.01
CA ARG A 111 6.98 11.58 2.43
C ARG A 111 7.31 13.03 2.69
N PHE A 112 6.55 13.69 3.55
CA PHE A 112 6.69 15.11 3.83
C PHE A 112 7.22 15.35 5.24
N TYR A 113 8.20 16.24 5.34
CA TYR A 113 8.90 16.57 6.56
C TYR A 113 8.80 18.07 6.82
N VAL A 114 8.25 18.44 7.95
CA VAL A 114 7.96 19.84 8.28
C VAL A 114 9.24 20.60 8.62
N GLN A 115 9.51 21.68 7.88
CA GLN A 115 10.56 22.64 8.21
C GLN A 115 10.05 23.66 9.24
N GLU A 116 8.85 24.22 8.98
CA GLU A 116 8.22 25.24 9.81
C GLU A 116 6.73 24.96 9.92
N GLY A 117 6.21 24.94 11.18
CA GLY A 117 4.79 24.73 11.45
C GLY A 117 4.43 23.40 12.13
N ASN A 118 5.39 22.71 12.77
CA ASN A 118 5.15 21.44 13.46
C ASN A 118 3.95 21.48 14.43
N LYS A 119 3.74 22.62 15.16
CA LYS A 119 2.56 22.75 16.04
C LYS A 119 1.25 22.87 15.25
N ARG A 120 1.26 23.54 14.08
CA ARG A 120 0.09 23.60 13.19
C ARG A 120 -0.29 22.20 12.71
N VAL A 121 0.71 21.42 12.24
CA VAL A 121 0.51 20.03 11.84
C VAL A 121 -0.01 19.18 13.01
N SER A 122 0.55 19.32 14.22
CA SER A 122 0.09 18.64 15.42
C SER A 122 -1.40 18.89 15.70
N ILE A 123 -1.81 20.16 15.63
CA ILE A 123 -3.20 20.56 15.89
C ILE A 123 -4.12 20.02 14.79
N LEU A 124 -3.74 20.14 13.52
CA LEU A 124 -4.58 19.70 12.42
C LEU A 124 -4.70 18.16 12.36
N LYS A 125 -3.64 17.42 12.74
CA LYS A 125 -3.74 15.96 12.95
C LYS A 125 -4.67 15.62 14.12
N PHE A 126 -4.62 16.39 15.21
CA PHE A 126 -5.53 16.22 16.35
C PHE A 126 -6.99 16.49 15.98
N LEU A 127 -7.23 17.41 15.05
CA LEU A 127 -8.54 17.75 14.49
C LEU A 127 -8.99 16.80 13.36
N ASN A 128 -8.17 15.80 13.01
CA ASN A 128 -8.41 14.86 11.91
C ASN A 128 -8.58 15.57 10.55
N ALA A 129 -7.84 16.64 10.30
CA ALA A 129 -7.81 17.28 8.99
C ALA A 129 -7.30 16.26 7.94
N TYR A 130 -7.92 16.26 6.76
CA TYR A 130 -7.55 15.36 5.66
C TYR A 130 -6.27 15.79 4.97
N SER A 131 -6.20 17.06 4.58
CA SER A 131 -5.04 17.67 3.93
C SER A 131 -4.79 19.07 4.46
N ILE A 132 -3.65 19.64 4.11
CA ILE A 132 -3.29 21.02 4.41
C ILE A 132 -2.50 21.64 3.26
N PRO A 133 -2.65 22.95 3.00
CA PRO A 133 -1.78 23.66 2.07
C PRO A 133 -0.36 23.73 2.60
N CYS A 134 0.59 23.26 1.80
CA CYS A 134 2.02 23.27 2.10
C CYS A 134 2.82 23.98 1.00
N SER A 135 3.81 24.80 1.39
CA SER A 135 4.87 25.21 0.49
C SER A 135 5.91 24.10 0.45
N VAL A 136 6.06 23.46 -0.71
CA VAL A 136 6.78 22.19 -0.86
C VAL A 136 8.07 22.39 -1.63
N ILE A 137 9.18 21.92 -1.04
CA ILE A 137 10.45 21.68 -1.74
C ILE A 137 10.62 20.17 -1.86
N ARG A 138 10.67 19.65 -3.09
CA ARG A 138 10.92 18.23 -3.36
C ARG A 138 12.41 17.97 -3.47
N ILE A 139 12.92 17.01 -2.71
CA ILE A 139 14.28 16.49 -2.81
C ILE A 139 14.24 15.21 -3.60
N VAL A 140 14.85 15.22 -4.79
CA VAL A 140 14.89 14.04 -5.66
C VAL A 140 16.16 13.27 -5.37
N PRO A 141 16.08 11.99 -4.94
CA PRO A 141 17.25 11.16 -4.75
C PRO A 141 17.89 10.81 -6.10
N LYS A 142 19.18 10.48 -6.10
CA LYS A 142 19.82 9.92 -7.27
C LYS A 142 19.16 8.59 -7.66
N ARG A 143 18.99 8.38 -8.96
CA ARG A 143 18.38 7.15 -9.49
C ARG A 143 19.27 5.93 -9.20
N THR A 144 18.64 4.88 -8.68
CA THR A 144 19.27 3.59 -8.35
C THR A 144 18.35 2.45 -8.75
N ASP A 145 18.87 1.21 -8.78
CA ASP A 145 18.09 0.00 -9.07
C ASP A 145 17.33 -0.53 -7.84
N ALA A 146 17.32 0.21 -6.72
CA ALA A 146 16.52 -0.13 -5.56
C ALA A 146 15.03 0.00 -5.90
N ARG A 147 14.24 -1.02 -5.55
CA ARG A 147 12.80 -1.10 -5.87
C ARG A 147 12.03 0.16 -5.47
N GLU A 148 12.24 0.65 -4.25
CA GLU A 148 11.57 1.85 -3.74
C GLU A 148 11.95 3.10 -4.53
N ASN A 149 13.22 3.19 -4.98
CA ASN A 149 13.69 4.30 -5.80
C ASN A 149 13.08 4.26 -7.20
N GLU A 150 12.99 3.08 -7.83
CA GLU A 150 12.34 2.92 -9.13
C GLU A 150 10.85 3.26 -9.07
N ILE A 151 10.11 2.78 -8.03
CA ILE A 151 8.70 3.13 -7.80
C ILE A 151 8.54 4.65 -7.59
N TYR A 152 9.48 5.28 -6.87
CA TYR A 152 9.44 6.72 -6.67
C TYR A 152 9.63 7.49 -7.98
N TYR A 153 10.48 7.03 -8.89
CA TYR A 153 10.63 7.66 -10.21
C TYR A 153 9.37 7.48 -11.07
N GLU A 154 8.70 6.34 -11.01
CA GLU A 154 7.38 6.17 -11.63
C GLU A 154 6.33 7.12 -11.01
N PHE A 155 6.38 7.33 -9.68
CA PHE A 155 5.55 8.33 -9.01
C PHE A 155 5.84 9.75 -9.51
N LEU A 156 7.09 10.14 -9.77
CA LEU A 156 7.42 11.46 -10.32
C LEU A 156 6.78 11.66 -11.69
N ASP A 157 6.86 10.66 -12.56
CA ASP A 157 6.20 10.69 -13.88
C ASP A 157 4.67 10.78 -13.75
N PHE A 158 4.08 10.01 -12.83
CA PHE A 158 2.66 10.08 -12.51
C PHE A 158 2.26 11.46 -11.96
N TYR A 159 3.05 12.02 -11.05
CA TYR A 159 2.82 13.35 -10.50
C TYR A 159 2.88 14.45 -11.58
N ASP A 160 3.80 14.35 -12.51
CA ASP A 160 3.88 15.32 -13.64
C ASP A 160 2.62 15.32 -14.51
N ILE A 161 1.98 14.17 -14.66
CA ILE A 161 0.71 14.02 -15.39
C ILE A 161 -0.47 14.49 -14.55
N THR A 162 -0.58 14.03 -13.30
CA THR A 162 -1.78 14.15 -12.49
C THR A 162 -1.74 15.28 -11.46
N GLY A 163 -0.55 15.66 -10.97
CA GLY A 163 -0.38 16.56 -9.83
C GLY A 163 -0.78 15.98 -8.47
N LEU A 164 -1.06 14.67 -8.37
CA LEU A 164 -1.53 14.01 -7.15
C LEU A 164 -0.37 13.43 -6.34
N ASN A 165 -0.42 13.62 -5.01
CA ASN A 165 0.56 13.08 -4.06
C ASN A 165 0.04 11.92 -3.22
N ASN A 166 -1.26 11.66 -3.24
CA ASN A 166 -1.95 10.78 -2.30
C ASN A 166 -2.07 9.32 -2.75
N VAL A 167 -1.51 8.98 -3.91
CA VAL A 167 -1.49 7.60 -4.43
C VAL A 167 -0.11 6.99 -4.25
N ASN A 168 -0.03 5.82 -3.62
CA ASN A 168 1.20 5.07 -3.40
C ASN A 168 1.00 3.63 -3.83
N PHE A 169 2.04 3.06 -4.43
CA PHE A 169 2.08 1.65 -4.82
C PHE A 169 3.25 0.92 -4.17
N SER A 170 3.10 -0.37 -3.99
CA SER A 170 4.15 -1.26 -3.49
C SER A 170 4.99 -1.89 -4.59
N GLU A 171 4.54 -1.83 -5.87
CA GLU A 171 5.18 -2.48 -7.01
C GLU A 171 5.34 -1.53 -8.20
N LYS A 172 6.35 -1.81 -9.03
CA LYS A 172 6.59 -1.12 -10.30
C LYS A 172 5.47 -1.36 -11.31
N GLY A 173 5.29 -0.40 -12.22
CA GLY A 173 4.33 -0.48 -13.32
C GLY A 173 2.88 -0.16 -12.92
N ARG A 174 2.58 -0.04 -11.63
CA ARG A 174 1.20 0.18 -11.17
C ARG A 174 0.70 1.59 -11.43
N PHE A 175 1.55 2.61 -11.43
CA PHE A 175 1.17 3.97 -11.83
C PHE A 175 0.71 4.02 -13.30
N ALA A 176 1.43 3.37 -14.20
CA ALA A 176 1.04 3.28 -15.60
C ALA A 176 -0.27 2.50 -15.80
N LYS A 177 -0.47 1.41 -15.03
CA LYS A 177 -1.71 0.62 -15.03
C LYS A 177 -2.89 1.47 -14.54
N LEU A 178 -2.69 2.27 -13.49
CA LEU A 178 -3.73 3.18 -12.98
C LEU A 178 -4.15 4.20 -14.04
N LEU A 179 -3.19 4.89 -14.67
CA LEU A 179 -3.49 5.87 -15.74
C LEU A 179 -4.26 5.23 -16.90
N ALA A 180 -3.91 4.01 -17.29
CA ALA A 180 -4.61 3.26 -18.33
C ALA A 180 -6.04 2.90 -17.92
N GLN A 181 -6.27 2.46 -16.67
CA GLN A 181 -7.60 2.10 -16.15
C GLN A 181 -8.51 3.32 -16.01
N VAL A 182 -7.96 4.47 -15.63
CA VAL A 182 -8.70 5.74 -15.57
C VAL A 182 -9.04 6.25 -16.96
N GLY A 183 -8.28 5.83 -17.98
CA GLY A 183 -8.48 6.26 -19.37
C GLY A 183 -7.73 7.54 -19.73
N THR A 184 -6.61 7.82 -19.05
CA THR A 184 -5.77 9.01 -19.34
C THR A 184 -5.11 8.84 -20.71
N PRO A 185 -5.35 9.76 -21.68
CA PRO A 185 -4.67 9.72 -22.95
C PRO A 185 -3.16 9.93 -22.79
N LYS A 186 -2.37 9.23 -23.60
CA LYS A 186 -0.91 9.32 -23.52
C LYS A 186 -0.42 10.75 -23.84
N GLY A 187 0.31 11.33 -22.88
CA GLY A 187 0.91 12.66 -23.03
C GLY A 187 0.01 13.82 -22.62
N GLU A 188 -1.21 13.57 -22.19
CA GLU A 188 -2.10 14.59 -21.65
C GLU A 188 -1.94 14.73 -20.13
N LYS A 189 -1.89 15.98 -19.67
CA LYS A 189 -1.92 16.30 -18.24
C LYS A 189 -3.35 16.48 -17.78
N TRP A 190 -3.63 16.04 -16.57
CA TRP A 190 -4.94 16.18 -15.97
C TRP A 190 -5.30 17.65 -15.74
N SER A 191 -6.52 17.99 -16.09
CA SER A 191 -7.12 19.27 -15.72
C SER A 191 -7.36 19.34 -14.20
N TYR A 192 -7.77 20.51 -13.72
CA TYR A 192 -8.18 20.67 -12.33
C TYR A 192 -9.40 19.78 -12.00
N ASP A 193 -10.36 19.70 -12.91
CA ASP A 193 -11.59 18.92 -12.73
C ASP A 193 -11.27 17.40 -12.68
N ASP A 194 -10.38 16.89 -13.55
CA ASP A 194 -9.94 15.49 -13.53
C ASP A 194 -9.33 15.11 -12.17
N ARG A 195 -8.52 16.01 -11.60
CA ARG A 195 -7.89 15.81 -10.29
C ARG A 195 -8.92 15.72 -9.17
N ILE A 196 -9.86 16.67 -9.13
CA ILE A 196 -10.93 16.72 -8.13
C ILE A 196 -11.81 15.47 -8.23
N GLU A 197 -12.17 15.08 -9.44
CA GLU A 197 -12.99 13.90 -9.66
C GLU A 197 -12.29 12.63 -9.18
N PHE A 198 -11.05 12.43 -9.61
CA PHE A 198 -10.27 11.27 -9.19
C PHE A 198 -10.07 11.25 -7.66
N ASP A 199 -9.70 12.39 -7.09
CA ASP A 199 -9.45 12.52 -5.65
C ASP A 199 -10.69 12.19 -4.82
N SER A 200 -11.87 12.60 -5.28
CA SER A 200 -13.16 12.27 -4.67
C SER A 200 -13.42 10.74 -4.70
N VAL A 201 -13.22 10.11 -5.86
CA VAL A 201 -13.43 8.66 -6.02
C VAL A 201 -12.45 7.88 -5.14
N PHE A 202 -11.16 8.26 -5.17
CA PHE A 202 -10.12 7.64 -4.38
C PHE A 202 -10.35 7.80 -2.87
N PHE A 203 -10.84 8.97 -2.45
CA PHE A 203 -11.19 9.25 -1.06
C PHE A 203 -12.35 8.37 -0.57
N HIS A 204 -13.44 8.25 -1.35
CA HIS A 204 -14.56 7.36 -1.01
C HIS A 204 -14.14 5.90 -0.92
N PHE A 205 -13.31 5.46 -1.86
CA PHE A 205 -12.75 4.11 -1.81
C PHE A 205 -11.90 3.91 -0.55
N ARG A 206 -10.98 4.82 -0.26
CA ARG A 206 -10.10 4.75 0.90
C ARG A 206 -10.90 4.66 2.20
N ASN A 207 -11.89 5.52 2.39
CA ASN A 207 -12.75 5.48 3.59
C ASN A 207 -13.46 4.13 3.73
N ALA A 208 -14.02 3.63 2.65
CA ALA A 208 -14.68 2.33 2.64
C ALA A 208 -13.71 1.17 2.96
N PHE A 209 -12.49 1.21 2.39
CA PHE A 209 -11.45 0.22 2.60
C PHE A 209 -10.91 0.24 4.04
N GLU A 210 -10.60 1.43 4.59
CA GLU A 210 -10.13 1.59 5.97
C GLU A 210 -11.21 1.20 6.99
N ALA A 211 -12.47 1.58 6.76
CA ALA A 211 -13.59 1.20 7.62
C ALA A 211 -13.80 -0.31 7.69
N LYS A 212 -13.37 -1.05 6.65
CA LYS A 212 -13.42 -2.52 6.61
C LYS A 212 -12.19 -3.18 7.22
N GLY A 213 -11.19 -2.41 7.61
CA GLY A 213 -9.95 -2.89 8.23
C GLY A 213 -8.76 -2.96 7.27
N GLY A 214 -8.84 -2.30 6.11
CA GLY A 214 -7.79 -2.26 5.09
C GLY A 214 -6.45 -1.75 5.61
N SER A 215 -6.44 -0.84 6.58
CA SER A 215 -5.22 -0.35 7.24
C SER A 215 -4.41 -1.42 7.99
N LYS A 216 -4.98 -2.61 8.20
CA LYS A 216 -4.29 -3.76 8.81
C LYS A 216 -3.63 -4.68 7.79
N LEU A 217 -3.95 -4.49 6.51
CA LEU A 217 -3.40 -5.29 5.43
C LEU A 217 -2.03 -4.74 5.01
N PRO A 218 -1.07 -5.59 4.64
CA PRO A 218 0.27 -5.18 4.21
C PRO A 218 0.30 -4.72 2.73
N ILE A 219 -0.76 -4.07 2.26
CA ILE A 219 -0.87 -3.48 0.92
C ILE A 219 -1.15 -1.98 1.01
N THR A 220 -0.76 -1.21 0.00
CA THR A 220 -1.10 0.20 -0.04
C THR A 220 -2.56 0.41 -0.45
N VAL A 221 -3.13 1.56 -0.09
CA VAL A 221 -4.48 1.93 -0.55
C VAL A 221 -4.52 2.02 -2.08
N GLY A 222 -3.41 2.48 -2.71
CA GLY A 222 -3.29 2.52 -4.17
C GLY A 222 -3.38 1.12 -4.80
N ASP A 223 -2.68 0.14 -4.23
CA ASP A 223 -2.73 -1.25 -4.69
C ASP A 223 -4.15 -1.82 -4.61
N ALA A 224 -4.81 -1.61 -3.47
CA ALA A 224 -6.17 -2.02 -3.26
C ALA A 224 -7.15 -1.31 -4.22
N PHE A 225 -6.97 -0.01 -4.45
CA PHE A 225 -7.79 0.76 -5.38
C PHE A 225 -7.63 0.28 -6.82
N LEU A 226 -6.39 0.08 -7.26
CA LEU A 226 -6.11 -0.43 -8.60
C LEU A 226 -6.74 -1.82 -8.81
N ALA A 227 -6.64 -2.70 -7.83
CA ALA A 227 -7.31 -4.00 -7.86
C ALA A 227 -8.85 -3.84 -7.95
N PHE A 228 -9.43 -2.95 -7.15
CA PHE A 228 -10.86 -2.69 -7.14
C PHE A 228 -11.37 -2.19 -8.50
N ILE A 229 -10.72 -1.17 -9.09
CA ILE A 229 -11.14 -0.63 -10.38
C ILE A 229 -10.84 -1.57 -11.56
N THR A 230 -9.89 -2.50 -11.40
CA THR A 230 -9.67 -3.56 -12.39
C THR A 230 -10.85 -4.51 -12.46
N VAL A 231 -11.52 -4.76 -11.32
CA VAL A 231 -12.69 -5.62 -11.22
C VAL A 231 -13.98 -4.91 -11.62
N PHE A 232 -14.21 -3.73 -11.07
CA PHE A 232 -15.49 -3.02 -11.19
C PHE A 232 -15.50 -1.92 -12.25
N GLY A 233 -14.35 -1.60 -12.85
CA GLY A 233 -14.18 -0.47 -13.77
C GLY A 233 -14.08 0.88 -13.04
N TYR A 234 -13.24 1.78 -13.57
CA TYR A 234 -13.13 3.13 -13.00
C TYR A 234 -14.37 3.96 -13.28
N GLN A 235 -14.91 3.88 -14.51
CA GLN A 235 -16.08 4.67 -14.91
C GLN A 235 -17.35 4.33 -14.11
N GLU A 236 -17.51 3.06 -13.77
CA GLU A 236 -18.59 2.58 -12.89
C GLU A 236 -18.33 3.00 -11.45
N THR A 237 -17.08 2.93 -11.00
CA THR A 237 -16.71 3.28 -9.61
C THR A 237 -16.92 4.75 -9.32
N ARG A 238 -16.62 5.65 -10.27
CA ARG A 238 -16.80 7.10 -10.08
C ARG A 238 -18.25 7.54 -9.86
N GLN A 239 -19.21 6.71 -10.27
CA GLN A 239 -20.64 6.99 -10.10
C GLN A 239 -21.20 6.45 -8.78
N LYS A 240 -20.41 5.65 -8.03
CA LYS A 240 -20.84 4.99 -6.81
C LYS A 240 -20.67 5.88 -5.58
N THR A 241 -21.62 5.75 -4.67
CA THR A 241 -21.51 6.26 -3.31
C THR A 241 -20.52 5.43 -2.49
N GLU A 242 -20.02 5.99 -1.38
CA GLU A 242 -19.16 5.25 -0.45
C GLU A 242 -19.82 3.95 0.06
N GLN A 243 -21.13 3.95 0.26
CA GLN A 243 -21.86 2.75 0.70
C GLN A 243 -21.88 1.65 -0.37
N GLU A 244 -22.02 2.01 -1.63
CA GLU A 244 -21.97 1.07 -2.75
C GLU A 244 -20.57 0.51 -2.94
N ILE A 245 -19.54 1.35 -2.83
CA ILE A 245 -18.14 0.92 -2.83
C ILE A 245 -17.87 -0.06 -1.67
N LYS A 246 -18.37 0.22 -0.47
CA LYS A 246 -18.25 -0.67 0.69
C LYS A 246 -18.93 -2.02 0.49
N LYS A 247 -20.08 -2.02 -0.18
CA LYS A 247 -20.79 -3.26 -0.55
C LYS A 247 -19.98 -4.08 -1.58
N ASP A 248 -19.42 -3.41 -2.59
CA ASP A 248 -18.61 -4.07 -3.61
C ASP A 248 -17.28 -4.56 -3.05
N LEU A 249 -16.62 -3.79 -2.17
CA LEU A 249 -15.46 -4.24 -1.41
C LEU A 249 -15.74 -5.51 -0.60
N SER A 250 -16.97 -5.68 -0.11
CA SER A 250 -17.33 -6.88 0.64
C SER A 250 -17.38 -8.14 -0.21
N LYS A 251 -17.59 -7.99 -1.52
CA LYS A 251 -17.61 -9.11 -2.47
C LYS A 251 -16.21 -9.63 -2.81
N ILE A 252 -15.20 -8.76 -2.74
CA ILE A 252 -13.81 -9.08 -3.12
C ILE A 252 -12.85 -8.98 -1.91
N TRP A 253 -13.39 -8.94 -0.69
CA TRP A 253 -12.56 -8.75 0.50
C TRP A 253 -11.61 -9.92 0.76
N ASP A 254 -12.08 -11.12 0.52
CA ASP A 254 -11.30 -12.34 0.72
C ASP A 254 -10.12 -12.40 -0.27
N GLU A 255 -10.29 -11.83 -1.47
CA GLU A 255 -9.21 -11.69 -2.44
C GLU A 255 -8.11 -10.75 -1.94
N PHE A 256 -8.45 -9.66 -1.25
CA PHE A 256 -7.43 -8.81 -0.61
C PHE A 256 -6.69 -9.56 0.51
N LEU A 257 -7.37 -10.41 1.27
CA LEU A 257 -6.72 -11.23 2.29
C LEU A 257 -5.74 -12.23 1.67
N VAL A 258 -6.10 -12.85 0.56
CA VAL A 258 -5.20 -13.75 -0.19
C VAL A 258 -3.98 -13.00 -0.74
N LEU A 259 -4.15 -11.77 -1.24
CA LEU A 259 -3.06 -10.94 -1.73
C LEU A 259 -2.05 -10.53 -0.64
N THR A 260 -2.47 -10.57 0.62
CA THR A 260 -1.63 -10.17 1.76
C THR A 260 -0.91 -11.35 2.41
N ASP A 261 -1.30 -12.55 2.09
CA ASP A 261 -0.78 -13.76 2.73
C ASP A 261 0.25 -14.46 1.81
N GLU A 262 1.42 -13.81 1.63
CA GLU A 262 2.56 -14.41 0.92
C GLU A 262 3.08 -15.69 1.61
N GLN A 263 2.55 -16.07 2.79
CA GLN A 263 2.99 -17.21 3.57
C GLN A 263 1.92 -18.30 3.79
N SER A 264 0.66 -18.08 3.45
CA SER A 264 -0.38 -19.11 3.59
C SER A 264 -1.16 -19.30 2.30
N ILE A 265 -0.66 -20.21 1.46
CA ILE A 265 -1.55 -20.93 0.54
C ILE A 265 -2.35 -21.90 1.39
N GLU A 266 -3.31 -21.42 2.15
CA GLU A 266 -4.42 -22.27 2.55
C GLU A 266 -5.25 -22.50 1.30
N LEU A 267 -5.12 -23.71 0.77
CA LEU A 267 -6.00 -24.24 -0.25
C LEU A 267 -7.44 -24.10 0.28
N LEU A 268 -8.19 -23.14 -0.24
CA LEU A 268 -9.64 -23.09 -0.07
C LEU A 268 -10.21 -24.34 -0.75
N MET A 269 -10.51 -25.35 0.07
CA MET A 269 -10.99 -26.66 -0.38
C MET A 269 -12.45 -26.64 -0.86
N ASP A 270 -13.17 -25.52 -0.69
CA ASP A 270 -14.53 -25.36 -1.18
C ASP A 270 -14.58 -24.48 -2.43
N PRO A 271 -15.09 -24.98 -3.56
CA PRO A 271 -15.26 -24.16 -4.76
C PRO A 271 -16.29 -23.04 -4.49
N PRO A 272 -16.01 -21.79 -4.87
CA PRO A 272 -16.99 -20.70 -4.75
C PRO A 272 -18.22 -20.99 -5.61
N LYS A 273 -19.40 -20.77 -5.04
CA LYS A 273 -20.70 -21.14 -5.61
C LYS A 273 -21.20 -20.29 -6.78
N GLU A 274 -20.42 -19.32 -7.31
CA GLU A 274 -20.87 -18.45 -8.41
C GLU A 274 -19.75 -18.20 -9.44
N GLU A 275 -20.11 -18.25 -10.72
CA GLU A 275 -19.22 -18.07 -11.90
C GLU A 275 -18.50 -16.71 -11.97
N VAL A 276 -18.90 -15.73 -11.16
CA VAL A 276 -18.32 -14.38 -11.14
C VAL A 276 -16.91 -14.35 -10.55
N SER A 277 -16.56 -15.31 -9.68
CA SER A 277 -15.29 -15.32 -8.95
C SER A 277 -14.08 -15.69 -9.80
N HIS A 278 -14.21 -16.56 -10.80
CA HIS A 278 -13.10 -17.07 -11.60
C HIS A 278 -12.37 -16.00 -12.43
N ASN A 279 -13.11 -15.05 -13.01
CA ASN A 279 -12.50 -13.94 -13.77
C ASN A 279 -11.86 -12.88 -12.84
N LEU A 280 -12.37 -12.75 -11.62
CA LEU A 280 -11.86 -11.83 -10.62
C LEU A 280 -10.47 -12.25 -10.11
N TYR A 281 -10.34 -13.53 -9.73
CA TYR A 281 -9.06 -14.11 -9.29
C TYR A 281 -7.95 -13.92 -10.32
N ARG A 282 -8.26 -14.18 -11.58
CA ARG A 282 -7.29 -14.06 -12.68
C ARG A 282 -6.81 -12.64 -12.89
N ASN A 283 -7.70 -11.65 -12.75
CA ASN A 283 -7.36 -10.24 -12.93
C ASN A 283 -6.55 -9.69 -11.74
N LEU A 284 -6.87 -10.11 -10.51
CA LEU A 284 -6.15 -9.71 -9.30
C LEU A 284 -4.74 -10.31 -9.23
N LEU A 285 -4.58 -11.58 -9.57
CA LEU A 285 -3.27 -12.24 -9.62
C LEU A 285 -2.34 -11.60 -10.66
N ASN A 286 -2.84 -11.24 -11.84
CA ASN A 286 -2.06 -10.54 -12.85
C ASN A 286 -1.62 -9.12 -12.41
N LEU A 287 -2.29 -8.56 -11.41
CA LEU A 287 -1.97 -7.24 -10.87
C LEU A 287 -0.87 -7.30 -9.82
N VAL A 288 -0.80 -8.39 -9.06
CA VAL A 288 0.09 -8.56 -7.90
C VAL A 288 1.38 -9.27 -8.28
N LEU A 289 1.33 -10.19 -9.24
CA LEU A 289 2.54 -10.84 -9.72
C LEU A 289 3.36 -9.85 -10.58
N PRO A 290 4.67 -9.76 -10.38
CA PRO A 290 5.56 -8.98 -11.24
C PRO A 290 5.38 -9.40 -12.70
N ASP A 291 5.39 -8.47 -13.64
CA ASP A 291 5.28 -8.75 -15.09
C ASP A 291 6.37 -9.71 -15.62
N ASN A 292 7.41 -9.97 -14.82
CA ASN A 292 8.50 -10.91 -15.09
C ASN A 292 8.46 -12.16 -14.21
N ALA A 293 7.36 -12.48 -13.54
CA ALA A 293 7.26 -13.75 -12.85
C ALA A 293 7.40 -14.88 -13.88
N SER A 294 8.53 -15.56 -13.84
CA SER A 294 8.73 -16.82 -14.58
C SER A 294 7.55 -17.73 -14.24
N ARG A 295 6.90 -18.33 -15.26
CA ARG A 295 5.81 -19.28 -15.06
C ARG A 295 6.16 -20.25 -13.96
N VAL A 296 5.27 -20.39 -12.97
CA VAL A 296 5.47 -21.37 -11.91
C VAL A 296 5.27 -22.75 -12.53
N LYS A 297 6.35 -23.55 -12.55
CA LYS A 297 6.32 -24.92 -13.04
C LYS A 297 6.19 -25.86 -11.86
N ILE A 298 5.07 -26.56 -11.79
CA ILE A 298 4.73 -27.46 -10.69
C ILE A 298 4.75 -28.91 -11.15
N ALA A 299 5.56 -29.72 -10.51
CA ALA A 299 5.60 -31.16 -10.72
C ALA A 299 4.82 -31.89 -9.63
N PHE A 300 3.83 -32.66 -10.01
CA PHE A 300 3.10 -33.58 -9.14
C PHE A 300 3.74 -34.96 -9.24
N LEU A 301 4.28 -35.46 -8.14
CA LEU A 301 4.99 -36.73 -8.08
C LEU A 301 4.10 -37.78 -7.42
N TYR A 302 3.56 -38.70 -8.20
CA TYR A 302 2.61 -39.70 -7.74
C TYR A 302 3.31 -41.05 -7.53
N GLU A 303 3.05 -41.71 -6.39
CA GLU A 303 3.53 -43.05 -6.12
C GLU A 303 2.88 -44.08 -7.07
N LYS A 304 1.64 -43.83 -7.46
CA LYS A 304 0.85 -44.74 -8.33
C LYS A 304 0.28 -44.00 -9.54
N ASP A 305 -0.06 -44.76 -10.57
CA ASP A 305 -0.81 -44.26 -11.72
C ASP A 305 -2.20 -43.77 -11.26
N HIS A 306 -2.62 -42.60 -11.76
CA HIS A 306 -3.91 -41.99 -11.45
C HIS A 306 -5.13 -42.87 -11.86
N ARG A 307 -4.95 -43.83 -12.76
CA ARG A 307 -5.98 -44.77 -13.17
C ARG A 307 -6.11 -45.95 -12.21
N SER A 308 -5.07 -46.24 -11.45
CA SER A 308 -5.01 -47.39 -10.54
C SER A 308 -5.30 -47.02 -9.08
N SER A 309 -5.33 -45.73 -8.75
CA SER A 309 -5.52 -45.22 -7.39
C SER A 309 -6.57 -44.10 -7.36
N SER A 310 -7.64 -44.28 -6.60
CA SER A 310 -8.66 -43.24 -6.38
C SER A 310 -8.08 -42.01 -5.65
N TRP A 311 -7.08 -42.21 -4.80
CA TRP A 311 -6.35 -41.15 -4.12
C TRP A 311 -5.58 -40.30 -5.13
N THR A 312 -4.75 -40.94 -5.97
CA THR A 312 -3.98 -40.26 -7.03
C THR A 312 -4.91 -39.57 -8.04
N TYR A 313 -6.06 -40.20 -8.39
CA TYR A 313 -7.04 -39.58 -9.27
C TYR A 313 -7.63 -38.28 -8.72
N SER A 314 -7.92 -38.19 -7.42
CA SER A 314 -8.40 -36.95 -6.79
C SER A 314 -7.38 -35.83 -6.87
N HIS A 315 -6.10 -36.16 -6.71
CA HIS A 315 -5.02 -35.16 -6.84
C HIS A 315 -4.80 -34.74 -8.29
N GLU A 316 -4.96 -35.65 -9.25
CA GLU A 316 -4.90 -35.32 -10.68
C GLU A 316 -6.02 -34.36 -11.09
N LEU A 317 -7.23 -34.52 -10.54
CA LEU A 317 -8.31 -33.53 -10.73
C LEU A 317 -7.92 -32.15 -10.16
N GLY A 318 -7.27 -32.11 -8.99
CA GLY A 318 -6.74 -30.87 -8.39
C GLY A 318 -5.66 -30.21 -9.26
N ARG A 319 -4.75 -31.01 -9.84
CA ARG A 319 -3.73 -30.53 -10.79
C ARG A 319 -4.37 -29.88 -12.02
N LEU A 320 -5.31 -30.57 -12.65
CA LEU A 320 -6.04 -30.06 -13.82
C LEU A 320 -6.85 -28.81 -13.50
N TYR A 321 -7.38 -28.74 -12.28
CA TYR A 321 -8.08 -27.55 -11.80
C TYR A 321 -7.14 -26.34 -11.69
N LEU A 322 -5.91 -26.52 -11.18
CA LEU A 322 -4.92 -25.46 -11.12
C LEU A 322 -4.58 -24.90 -12.52
N GLU A 323 -4.39 -25.75 -13.53
CA GLU A 323 -4.15 -25.28 -14.91
C GLU A 323 -5.33 -24.49 -15.47
N ASN A 324 -6.54 -24.89 -15.11
CA ASN A 324 -7.76 -24.19 -15.55
C ASN A 324 -7.96 -22.85 -14.84
N VAL A 325 -7.61 -22.76 -13.54
CA VAL A 325 -7.75 -21.54 -12.75
C VAL A 325 -6.65 -20.51 -13.07
N PHE A 326 -5.43 -20.98 -13.37
CA PHE A 326 -4.26 -20.14 -13.61
C PHE A 326 -3.66 -20.31 -15.03
N PRO A 327 -4.45 -20.15 -16.10
CA PRO A 327 -3.98 -20.39 -17.46
C PRO A 327 -2.85 -19.44 -17.82
N GLY A 328 -1.70 -20.01 -18.22
CA GLY A 328 -0.52 -19.27 -18.66
C GLY A 328 0.40 -18.77 -17.54
N GLN A 329 0.01 -18.87 -16.29
CA GLN A 329 0.82 -18.51 -15.11
C GLN A 329 1.44 -19.74 -14.46
N VAL A 330 0.70 -20.83 -14.43
CA VAL A 330 1.12 -22.11 -13.88
C VAL A 330 1.21 -23.13 -15.01
N GLU A 331 2.30 -23.85 -15.05
CA GLU A 331 2.52 -25.04 -15.89
C GLU A 331 2.63 -26.24 -14.96
N THR A 332 1.72 -27.22 -15.08
CA THR A 332 1.75 -28.39 -14.21
C THR A 332 2.04 -29.66 -14.99
N LYS A 333 2.71 -30.62 -14.37
CA LYS A 333 2.93 -31.94 -14.95
C LYS A 333 2.89 -33.02 -13.87
N ALA A 334 2.22 -34.12 -14.18
CA ALA A 334 2.23 -35.32 -13.35
C ALA A 334 3.37 -36.26 -13.76
N PHE A 335 4.05 -36.79 -12.75
CA PHE A 335 5.07 -37.82 -12.86
C PHE A 335 4.61 -39.00 -11.99
N GLU A 336 4.37 -40.13 -12.62
CA GLU A 336 3.77 -41.31 -11.98
C GLU A 336 4.80 -42.39 -11.66
N ASN A 337 4.44 -43.32 -10.77
CA ASN A 337 5.26 -44.45 -10.35
C ASN A 337 6.57 -44.04 -9.69
N ILE A 338 6.51 -43.01 -8.84
CA ILE A 338 7.63 -42.53 -8.05
C ILE A 338 7.52 -43.10 -6.64
N VAL A 339 8.27 -44.17 -6.39
CA VAL A 339 8.21 -44.90 -5.13
C VAL A 339 9.27 -44.40 -4.18
N ALA A 340 8.86 -44.00 -2.98
CA ALA A 340 9.77 -43.49 -1.93
C ALA A 340 10.88 -44.53 -1.59
N GLY A 341 12.13 -44.06 -1.58
CA GLY A 341 13.29 -44.86 -1.27
C GLY A 341 13.81 -45.74 -2.41
N GLU A 342 13.13 -45.79 -3.58
CA GLU A 342 13.58 -46.56 -4.72
C GLU A 342 14.13 -45.68 -5.84
N ASN A 343 13.33 -44.73 -6.32
CA ASN A 343 13.69 -43.88 -7.46
C ASN A 343 13.30 -42.41 -7.26
N ASP A 344 12.80 -42.03 -6.09
CA ASP A 344 12.29 -40.72 -5.77
C ASP A 344 13.35 -39.61 -5.90
N LEU A 345 14.54 -39.81 -5.34
CA LEU A 345 15.60 -38.79 -5.36
C LEU A 345 16.10 -38.52 -6.79
N GLU A 346 16.34 -39.58 -7.57
CA GLU A 346 16.80 -39.44 -8.95
C GLU A 346 15.75 -38.73 -9.82
N LYS A 347 14.49 -39.06 -9.62
CA LYS A 347 13.38 -38.43 -10.35
C LYS A 347 13.17 -36.96 -9.93
N MET A 348 13.26 -36.63 -8.64
CA MET A 348 13.19 -35.26 -8.15
C MET A 348 14.32 -34.40 -8.71
N GLU A 349 15.55 -34.93 -8.73
CA GLU A 349 16.68 -34.22 -9.34
C GLU A 349 16.46 -33.98 -10.83
N GLN A 350 15.93 -34.96 -11.56
CA GLN A 350 15.64 -34.81 -12.98
C GLN A 350 14.55 -33.75 -13.20
N VAL A 351 13.48 -33.76 -12.42
CA VAL A 351 12.37 -32.78 -12.50
C VAL A 351 12.86 -31.35 -12.21
N ILE A 352 13.76 -31.18 -11.24
CA ILE A 352 14.39 -29.88 -10.95
C ILE A 352 15.25 -29.41 -12.14
N LYS A 353 16.04 -30.33 -12.75
CA LYS A 353 16.87 -30.04 -13.95
C LYS A 353 15.99 -29.67 -15.16
N ASP A 354 14.78 -30.23 -15.27
CA ASP A 354 13.78 -29.89 -16.29
C ASP A 354 13.11 -28.54 -16.06
N GLY A 355 13.49 -27.82 -14.97
CA GLY A 355 13.06 -26.46 -14.68
C GLY A 355 11.78 -26.32 -13.88
N TYR A 356 11.31 -27.39 -13.23
CA TYR A 356 10.19 -27.33 -12.28
C TYR A 356 10.71 -26.72 -10.96
N ASN A 357 10.01 -25.67 -10.48
CA ASN A 357 10.41 -24.93 -9.29
C ASN A 357 9.55 -25.23 -8.06
N VAL A 358 8.48 -25.99 -8.23
CA VAL A 358 7.65 -26.50 -7.15
C VAL A 358 7.44 -28.00 -7.34
N LEU A 359 7.65 -28.79 -6.30
CA LEU A 359 7.45 -30.25 -6.30
C LEU A 359 6.39 -30.61 -5.27
N PHE A 360 5.37 -31.38 -5.69
CA PHE A 360 4.33 -31.95 -4.83
C PHE A 360 4.46 -33.48 -4.80
N PRO A 361 5.21 -34.04 -3.84
CA PRO A 361 5.24 -35.49 -3.63
C PRO A 361 3.94 -35.95 -2.98
N MET A 362 3.28 -36.92 -3.58
CA MET A 362 2.02 -37.51 -3.17
C MET A 362 2.21 -39.02 -2.99
N GLY A 363 2.35 -39.44 -1.72
CA GLY A 363 2.50 -40.84 -1.33
C GLY A 363 1.20 -41.46 -0.84
#